data_202455ac42148afc39b4a97deefba4e6
#
_entry.id   202455ac42148afc39b4a97deefba4e6
#
_cell.length_a   1.000
_cell.length_b   1.000
_cell.length_c   1.000
_cell.angle_alpha   90.00
_cell.angle_beta   90.00
_cell.angle_gamma   90.00
#
_symmetry.space_group_name_H-M   'P 1'
#
loop_
_entity.id
_entity.type
_entity.pdbx_description
1 polymer ?
#
loop_
_entity_poly.entity_id
_entity_poly.type
_entity_poly.pdbx_seq_one_letter_code
_entity_poly.pdbx_strand_id
1 'polypeptide(L)'
;MHSVDGKIADVGAASAAMAGLKPLQYDPLEPTQVLAAVGNYKGSTAAAIGIAHYTNESTMLHMGVSLGGHDNMVNAGVSYKFGTSDAKKAIPARYKAGPISSAYVMQDEVAALKAENLRMKQRDEELSAKYEQVQRDNDEMKAQIAMLMKQAGLTK
;
A
#
# COMPACT_ATOMS: atom_id res chain seq x y z
N MET A 1 0.43 3.93 -55.01
CA MET A 1 1.81 3.57 -54.64
C MET A 1 2.23 4.51 -53.54
N HIS A 2 2.26 4.01 -52.28
CA HIS A 2 2.75 4.86 -51.18
C HIS A 2 4.25 5.09 -51.41
N SER A 3 4.66 6.34 -51.32
CA SER A 3 6.07 6.68 -51.42
C SER A 3 6.84 6.07 -50.20
N VAL A 4 8.11 5.82 -50.36
CA VAL A 4 8.97 5.34 -49.23
C VAL A 4 8.86 6.27 -48.02
N ASP A 5 8.76 7.57 -48.27
CA ASP A 5 8.58 8.58 -47.20
C ASP A 5 7.27 8.41 -46.43
N GLY A 6 6.17 8.04 -47.10
CA GLY A 6 4.90 7.74 -46.43
C GLY A 6 5.01 6.52 -45.53
N LYS A 7 5.67 5.44 -45.98
CA LYS A 7 5.90 4.25 -45.15
C LYS A 7 6.78 4.54 -43.97
N ILE A 8 7.81 5.37 -44.11
CA ILE A 8 8.66 5.79 -43.00
C ILE A 8 7.86 6.61 -41.99
N ALA A 9 6.97 7.49 -42.44
CA ALA A 9 6.12 8.28 -41.57
C ALA A 9 5.14 7.39 -40.78
N ASP A 10 4.53 6.38 -41.41
CA ASP A 10 3.62 5.44 -40.79
C ASP A 10 4.34 4.58 -39.70
N VAL A 11 5.51 4.04 -40.02
CA VAL A 11 6.33 3.28 -39.07
C VAL A 11 6.76 4.18 -37.91
N GLY A 12 7.17 5.42 -38.18
CA GLY A 12 7.53 6.38 -37.16
C GLY A 12 6.38 6.72 -36.22
N ALA A 13 5.17 6.93 -36.77
CA ALA A 13 3.98 7.20 -35.99
C ALA A 13 3.57 5.98 -35.10
N ALA A 14 3.59 4.78 -35.69
CA ALA A 14 3.31 3.55 -34.99
C ALA A 14 4.32 3.30 -33.85
N SER A 15 5.60 3.52 -34.12
CA SER A 15 6.69 3.40 -33.10
C SER A 15 6.49 4.40 -31.96
N ALA A 16 6.13 5.65 -32.26
CA ALA A 16 5.84 6.67 -31.27
C ALA A 16 4.62 6.29 -30.40
N ALA A 17 3.56 5.77 -31.01
CA ALA A 17 2.39 5.28 -30.29
C ALA A 17 2.75 4.10 -29.35
N MET A 18 3.50 3.12 -29.86
CA MET A 18 3.95 1.97 -29.05
C MET A 18 4.84 2.39 -27.86
N ALA A 19 5.73 3.36 -28.06
CA ALA A 19 6.58 3.93 -27.02
C ALA A 19 5.77 4.71 -25.96
N GLY A 20 4.58 5.16 -26.29
CA GLY A 20 3.64 5.82 -25.37
C GLY A 20 2.90 4.88 -24.43
N LEU A 21 2.93 3.56 -24.66
CA LEU A 21 2.31 2.57 -23.80
C LEU A 21 3.13 2.40 -22.49
N LYS A 22 2.81 3.21 -21.51
CA LYS A 22 3.51 3.20 -20.20
C LYS A 22 2.60 2.66 -19.11
N PRO A 23 2.98 1.55 -18.48
CA PRO A 23 2.20 1.01 -17.36
C PRO A 23 2.32 1.90 -16.11
N LEU A 24 1.25 1.91 -15.33
CA LEU A 24 1.21 2.51 -14.02
C LEU A 24 2.01 1.67 -13.01
N GLN A 25 2.18 2.19 -11.80
CA GLN A 25 2.82 1.49 -10.72
C GLN A 25 2.07 0.19 -10.35
N TYR A 26 2.81 -0.81 -9.89
CA TYR A 26 2.24 -2.07 -9.43
C TYR A 26 1.24 -1.86 -8.28
N ASP A 27 0.06 -2.41 -8.46
CA ASP A 27 -0.95 -2.57 -7.43
C ASP A 27 -1.34 -4.06 -7.36
N PRO A 28 -1.15 -4.75 -6.23
CA PRO A 28 -1.50 -6.16 -6.09
C PRO A 28 -3.01 -6.41 -6.10
N LEU A 29 -3.83 -5.39 -5.84
CA LEU A 29 -5.29 -5.48 -5.93
C LEU A 29 -5.77 -5.32 -7.38
N GLU A 30 -4.99 -4.61 -8.21
CA GLU A 30 -5.27 -4.36 -9.62
C GLU A 30 -4.03 -4.65 -10.48
N PRO A 31 -3.62 -5.93 -10.60
CA PRO A 31 -2.35 -6.27 -11.24
C PRO A 31 -2.36 -6.17 -12.76
N THR A 32 -3.53 -6.02 -13.39
CA THR A 32 -3.68 -5.96 -14.84
C THR A 32 -4.11 -4.58 -15.28
N GLN A 33 -3.43 -4.02 -16.27
CA GLN A 33 -3.65 -2.67 -16.76
C GLN A 33 -3.84 -2.69 -18.28
N VAL A 34 -4.76 -1.88 -18.77
CA VAL A 34 -4.94 -1.60 -20.21
C VAL A 34 -4.28 -0.27 -20.54
N LEU A 35 -3.55 -0.23 -21.62
CA LEU A 35 -2.75 0.91 -22.04
C LEU A 35 -3.25 1.40 -23.40
N ALA A 36 -3.26 2.70 -23.61
CA ALA A 36 -3.56 3.30 -24.90
C ALA A 36 -2.66 4.52 -25.12
N ALA A 37 -2.22 4.70 -26.35
CA ALA A 37 -1.39 5.83 -26.72
C ALA A 37 -1.64 6.22 -28.19
N VAL A 38 -1.29 7.46 -28.53
CA VAL A 38 -1.32 7.98 -29.90
C VAL A 38 0.07 8.54 -30.20
N GLY A 39 0.57 8.29 -31.41
CA GLY A 39 1.83 8.80 -31.89
C GLY A 39 1.64 9.53 -33.22
N ASN A 40 2.44 10.57 -33.42
CA ASN A 40 2.51 11.29 -34.68
C ASN A 40 3.95 11.42 -35.15
N TYR A 41 4.19 11.19 -36.44
CA TYR A 41 5.49 11.40 -37.03
C TYR A 41 5.35 11.83 -38.50
N LYS A 42 5.99 12.93 -38.86
CA LYS A 42 5.98 13.49 -40.23
C LYS A 42 4.57 13.58 -40.84
N GLY A 43 3.57 13.97 -40.03
CA GLY A 43 2.18 14.12 -40.48
C GLY A 43 1.37 12.83 -40.53
N SER A 44 1.98 11.66 -40.32
CA SER A 44 1.27 10.40 -40.09
C SER A 44 0.92 10.23 -38.62
N THR A 45 -0.26 9.65 -38.35
CA THR A 45 -0.74 9.40 -36.99
C THR A 45 -1.12 7.94 -36.83
N ALA A 46 -0.71 7.34 -35.74
CA ALA A 46 -1.09 5.99 -35.35
C ALA A 46 -1.56 5.95 -33.90
N ALA A 47 -2.39 4.97 -33.58
CA ALA A 47 -2.76 4.64 -32.20
C ALA A 47 -2.10 3.31 -31.79
N ALA A 48 -1.95 3.10 -30.50
CA ALA A 48 -1.54 1.82 -29.96
C ALA A 48 -2.40 1.45 -28.74
N ILE A 49 -2.68 0.18 -28.59
CA ILE A 49 -3.30 -0.38 -27.41
C ILE A 49 -2.40 -1.48 -26.85
N GLY A 50 -2.44 -1.67 -25.55
CA GLY A 50 -1.63 -2.69 -24.88
C GLY A 50 -2.25 -3.15 -23.60
N ILE A 51 -1.67 -4.21 -23.08
CA ILE A 51 -1.97 -4.77 -21.75
C ILE A 51 -0.66 -4.99 -21.00
N ALA A 52 -0.65 -4.67 -19.73
CA ALA A 52 0.43 -5.02 -18.82
C ALA A 52 -0.14 -5.83 -17.64
N HIS A 53 0.55 -6.86 -17.26
CA HIS A 53 0.19 -7.71 -16.13
C HIS A 53 1.39 -7.91 -15.20
N TYR A 54 1.21 -7.57 -13.96
CA TYR A 54 2.21 -7.79 -12.91
C TYR A 54 1.96 -9.14 -12.24
N THR A 55 2.89 -10.05 -12.37
CA THR A 55 2.85 -11.33 -11.63
C THR A 55 3.25 -11.15 -10.17
N ASN A 56 4.06 -10.14 -9.88
CA ASN A 56 4.48 -9.69 -8.55
C ASN A 56 5.11 -8.30 -8.64
N GLU A 57 5.49 -7.71 -7.51
CA GLU A 57 6.12 -6.39 -7.45
C GLU A 57 7.35 -6.23 -8.37
N SER A 58 8.05 -7.33 -8.65
CA SER A 58 9.31 -7.32 -9.37
C SER A 58 9.20 -7.71 -10.84
N THR A 59 8.07 -8.29 -11.26
CA THR A 59 7.92 -8.87 -12.60
C THR A 59 6.65 -8.39 -13.27
N MET A 60 6.82 -7.82 -14.45
CA MET A 60 5.73 -7.37 -15.32
C MET A 60 5.87 -7.98 -16.71
N LEU A 61 4.78 -8.50 -17.22
CA LEU A 61 4.62 -8.91 -18.62
C LEU A 61 3.82 -7.83 -19.33
N HIS A 62 4.18 -7.49 -20.57
CA HIS A 62 3.40 -6.57 -21.36
C HIS A 62 3.36 -6.99 -22.82
N MET A 63 2.30 -6.58 -23.50
CA MET A 63 2.15 -6.70 -24.94
C MET A 63 1.37 -5.51 -25.47
N GLY A 64 1.63 -5.18 -26.73
CA GLY A 64 0.95 -4.06 -27.40
C GLY A 64 0.87 -4.26 -28.90
N VAL A 65 -0.08 -3.58 -29.51
CA VAL A 65 -0.29 -3.56 -30.95
C VAL A 65 -0.56 -2.12 -31.39
N SER A 66 0.06 -1.72 -32.49
CA SER A 66 -0.26 -0.45 -33.14
C SER A 66 -1.44 -0.61 -34.09
N LEU A 67 -2.26 0.42 -34.20
CA LEU A 67 -3.41 0.51 -35.04
C LEU A 67 -3.26 1.77 -35.91
N GLY A 68 -3.39 1.63 -37.20
CA GLY A 68 -3.23 2.71 -38.15
C GLY A 68 -1.95 2.60 -38.97
N GLY A 69 -2.02 3.06 -40.25
CA GLY A 69 -0.97 2.83 -41.22
C GLY A 69 -1.21 1.57 -42.05
N HIS A 70 -0.24 1.23 -42.90
CA HIS A 70 -0.30 0.05 -43.78
C HIS A 70 0.07 -1.24 -43.08
N ASP A 71 0.95 -1.15 -42.05
CA ASP A 71 1.50 -2.31 -41.36
C ASP A 71 1.28 -2.13 -39.85
N ASN A 72 0.64 -3.11 -39.20
CA ASN A 72 0.48 -3.14 -37.76
C ASN A 72 1.79 -3.63 -37.13
N MET A 73 2.17 -3.01 -36.05
CA MET A 73 3.31 -3.43 -35.21
C MET A 73 2.81 -4.11 -33.95
N VAL A 74 3.51 -5.16 -33.55
CA VAL A 74 3.24 -5.88 -32.29
C VAL A 74 4.51 -5.92 -31.48
N ASN A 75 4.41 -5.70 -30.19
CA ASN A 75 5.48 -5.95 -29.26
C ASN A 75 5.00 -6.83 -28.08
N ALA A 76 5.94 -7.53 -27.48
CA ALA A 76 5.76 -8.18 -26.21
C ALA A 76 7.07 -8.12 -25.43
N GLY A 77 6.99 -8.02 -24.15
CA GLY A 77 8.18 -7.93 -23.31
C GLY A 77 7.94 -8.32 -21.87
N VAL A 78 9.06 -8.51 -21.18
CA VAL A 78 9.12 -8.79 -19.75
C VAL A 78 10.01 -7.74 -19.10
N SER A 79 9.54 -7.17 -18.00
CA SER A 79 10.34 -6.28 -17.16
C SER A 79 10.55 -6.94 -15.80
N TYR A 80 11.79 -6.94 -15.33
CA TYR A 80 12.14 -7.53 -14.05
C TYR A 80 13.03 -6.60 -13.23
N LYS A 81 12.66 -6.39 -11.95
CA LYS A 81 13.46 -5.64 -10.99
C LYS A 81 14.38 -6.59 -10.23
N PHE A 82 15.64 -6.25 -10.15
CA PHE A 82 16.64 -6.98 -9.35
C PHE A 82 17.42 -6.00 -8.48
N GLY A 83 18.15 -6.54 -7.51
CA GLY A 83 18.85 -5.74 -6.51
C GLY A 83 18.01 -5.57 -5.24
N THR A 84 18.31 -6.36 -4.23
CA THR A 84 17.64 -6.32 -2.93
C THR A 84 18.59 -5.75 -1.90
N SER A 85 18.28 -4.57 -1.34
CA SER A 85 19.00 -4.01 -0.20
C SER A 85 18.68 -4.79 1.08
N ASP A 86 19.58 -4.74 2.06
CA ASP A 86 19.34 -5.38 3.37
C ASP A 86 18.15 -4.75 4.09
N ALA A 87 17.92 -3.44 3.89
CA ALA A 87 16.72 -2.77 4.37
C ALA A 87 15.43 -3.39 3.80
N LYS A 88 15.41 -3.74 2.51
CA LYS A 88 14.24 -4.39 1.90
C LYS A 88 14.06 -5.83 2.39
N LYS A 89 15.13 -6.55 2.72
CA LYS A 89 15.06 -7.89 3.31
C LYS A 89 14.42 -7.88 4.70
N ALA A 90 14.70 -6.84 5.48
CA ALA A 90 14.15 -6.65 6.83
C ALA A 90 12.66 -6.32 6.87
N ILE A 91 12.06 -5.85 5.76
CA ILE A 91 10.65 -5.51 5.68
C ILE A 91 9.81 -6.80 5.77
N PRO A 92 8.79 -6.86 6.64
CA PRO A 92 7.86 -7.98 6.69
C PRO A 92 7.23 -8.30 5.33
N ALA A 93 6.95 -9.58 5.06
CA ALA A 93 6.46 -10.02 3.75
C ALA A 93 5.15 -9.31 3.33
N ARG A 94 4.28 -9.00 4.30
CA ARG A 94 3.02 -8.27 4.08
C ARG A 94 3.19 -6.85 3.49
N TYR A 95 4.35 -6.21 3.70
CA TYR A 95 4.67 -4.89 3.15
C TYR A 95 5.47 -4.96 1.84
N LYS A 96 5.92 -6.14 1.42
CA LYS A 96 6.73 -6.31 0.21
C LYS A 96 5.91 -6.32 -1.08
N ALA A 97 4.59 -6.40 -0.96
CA ALA A 97 3.71 -6.52 -2.13
C ALA A 97 3.69 -5.28 -3.03
N GLY A 98 3.95 -4.11 -2.47
CA GLY A 98 4.06 -2.84 -3.20
C GLY A 98 3.64 -1.65 -2.36
N PRO A 99 3.91 -0.41 -2.80
CA PRO A 99 3.63 0.79 -2.00
C PRO A 99 2.16 0.98 -1.65
N ILE A 100 1.26 0.67 -2.58
CA ILE A 100 -0.19 0.82 -2.37
C ILE A 100 -0.69 -0.19 -1.34
N SER A 101 -0.30 -1.46 -1.48
CA SER A 101 -0.65 -2.50 -0.50
C SER A 101 -0.08 -2.23 0.88
N SER A 102 1.16 -1.72 0.94
CA SER A 102 1.78 -1.34 2.20
C SER A 102 0.95 -0.27 2.92
N ALA A 103 0.37 0.68 2.18
CA ALA A 103 -0.47 1.72 2.75
C ALA A 103 -1.76 1.14 3.35
N TYR A 104 -2.43 0.22 2.67
CA TYR A 104 -3.63 -0.45 3.19
C TYR A 104 -3.33 -1.28 4.44
N VAL A 105 -2.26 -2.09 4.40
CA VAL A 105 -1.86 -2.88 5.57
C VAL A 105 -1.50 -1.98 6.76
N MET A 106 -0.80 -0.86 6.52
CA MET A 106 -0.50 0.12 7.58
C MET A 106 -1.76 0.79 8.14
N GLN A 107 -2.75 1.09 7.31
CA GLN A 107 -4.03 1.65 7.77
C GLN A 107 -4.75 0.68 8.70
N ASP A 108 -4.81 -0.60 8.35
CA ASP A 108 -5.44 -1.64 9.17
C ASP A 108 -4.70 -1.81 10.51
N GLU A 109 -3.35 -1.82 10.49
CA GLU A 109 -2.54 -1.91 11.70
C GLU A 109 -2.72 -0.68 12.60
N VAL A 110 -2.77 0.52 12.02
CA VAL A 110 -3.04 1.75 12.78
C VAL A 110 -4.44 1.73 13.39
N ALA A 111 -5.44 1.21 12.68
CA ALA A 111 -6.80 1.06 13.21
C ALA A 111 -6.82 0.07 14.39
N ALA A 112 -6.14 -1.08 14.25
CA ALA A 112 -6.02 -2.07 15.32
C ALA A 112 -5.29 -1.51 16.56
N LEU A 113 -4.18 -0.79 16.36
CA LEU A 113 -3.44 -0.14 17.45
C LEU A 113 -4.25 0.94 18.16
N LYS A 114 -5.05 1.71 17.43
CA LYS A 114 -5.97 2.69 18.03
C LYS A 114 -7.03 2.02 18.91
N ALA A 115 -7.60 0.90 18.44
CA ALA A 115 -8.58 0.13 19.20
C ALA A 115 -7.97 -0.47 20.48
N GLU A 116 -6.73 -1.00 20.38
CA GLU A 116 -6.01 -1.52 21.54
C GLU A 116 -5.66 -0.42 22.54
N ASN A 117 -5.23 0.74 22.06
CA ASN A 117 -4.92 1.90 22.91
C ASN A 117 -6.15 2.39 23.68
N LEU A 118 -7.33 2.40 23.03
CA LEU A 118 -8.60 2.71 23.69
C LEU A 118 -8.92 1.71 24.80
N ARG A 119 -8.73 0.40 24.54
CA ARG A 119 -8.96 -0.64 25.55
C ARG A 119 -7.98 -0.55 26.73
N MET A 120 -6.72 -0.18 26.44
CA MET A 120 -5.74 0.07 27.50
C MET A 120 -6.15 1.24 28.38
N LYS A 121 -6.55 2.38 27.78
CA LYS A 121 -7.03 3.53 28.54
C LYS A 121 -8.21 3.20 29.44
N GLN A 122 -9.20 2.47 28.92
CA GLN A 122 -10.34 2.02 29.72
C GLN A 122 -9.92 1.15 30.90
N ARG A 123 -8.98 0.22 30.69
CA ARG A 123 -8.43 -0.61 31.77
C ARG A 123 -7.66 0.21 32.81
N ASP A 124 -6.90 1.21 32.37
CA ASP A 124 -6.17 2.09 33.27
C ASP A 124 -7.13 2.93 34.12
N GLU A 125 -8.23 3.43 33.53
CA GLU A 125 -9.27 4.16 34.25
C GLU A 125 -9.97 3.26 35.28
N GLU A 126 -10.33 2.01 34.90
CA GLU A 126 -10.93 1.03 35.83
C GLU A 126 -9.97 0.66 36.98
N LEU A 127 -8.69 0.47 36.65
CA LEU A 127 -7.66 0.14 37.63
C LEU A 127 -7.44 1.30 38.60
N SER A 128 -7.40 2.53 38.10
CA SER A 128 -7.29 3.74 38.90
C SER A 128 -8.47 3.89 39.87
N ALA A 129 -9.70 3.68 39.36
CA ALA A 129 -10.91 3.73 40.20
C ALA A 129 -10.89 2.65 41.29
N LYS A 130 -10.47 1.42 40.97
CA LYS A 130 -10.30 0.34 41.96
C LYS A 130 -9.24 0.67 43.00
N TYR A 131 -8.13 1.25 42.57
CA TYR A 131 -7.06 1.67 43.44
C TYR A 131 -7.51 2.74 44.44
N GLU A 132 -8.25 3.74 43.98
CA GLU A 132 -8.84 4.75 44.83
C GLU A 132 -9.88 4.16 45.83
N GLN A 133 -10.66 3.15 45.38
CA GLN A 133 -11.57 2.46 46.29
C GLN A 133 -10.85 1.70 47.35
N VAL A 134 -9.81 0.94 46.99
CA VAL A 134 -8.97 0.22 47.98
C VAL A 134 -8.31 1.18 48.97
N GLN A 135 -7.88 2.35 48.50
CA GLN A 135 -7.35 3.37 49.43
C GLN A 135 -8.41 3.86 50.42
N ARG A 136 -9.63 4.19 49.96
CA ARG A 136 -10.74 4.59 50.82
C ARG A 136 -11.06 3.50 51.85
N ASP A 137 -11.17 2.24 51.40
CA ASP A 137 -11.47 1.11 52.27
C ASP A 137 -10.35 0.88 53.34
N ASN A 138 -9.10 1.07 52.93
CA ASN A 138 -7.95 1.01 53.86
C ASN A 138 -7.98 2.13 54.93
N ASP A 139 -8.32 3.32 54.54
CA ASP A 139 -8.38 4.47 55.45
C ASP A 139 -9.57 4.31 56.41
N GLU A 140 -10.70 3.78 55.91
CA GLU A 140 -11.83 3.45 56.76
C GLU A 140 -11.50 2.35 57.75
N MET A 141 -10.83 1.27 57.31
CA MET A 141 -10.35 0.22 58.20
C MET A 141 -9.41 0.73 59.30
N LYS A 142 -8.46 1.60 58.94
CA LYS A 142 -7.54 2.24 59.89
C LYS A 142 -8.30 3.06 60.92
N ALA A 143 -9.31 3.82 60.49
CA ALA A 143 -10.14 4.60 61.38
C ALA A 143 -10.95 3.72 62.32
N GLN A 144 -11.52 2.61 61.85
CA GLN A 144 -12.23 1.63 62.70
C GLN A 144 -11.31 0.96 63.70
N ILE A 145 -10.10 0.56 63.28
CA ILE A 145 -9.09 0.00 64.19
C ILE A 145 -8.71 0.98 65.28
N ALA A 146 -8.48 2.27 64.92
CA ALA A 146 -8.17 3.33 65.86
C ALA A 146 -9.28 3.55 66.89
N MET A 147 -10.55 3.50 66.47
CA MET A 147 -11.72 3.57 67.37
C MET A 147 -11.77 2.37 68.32
N LEU A 148 -11.59 1.18 67.81
CA LEU A 148 -11.61 -0.04 68.63
C LEU A 148 -10.45 -0.04 69.65
N MET A 149 -9.26 0.39 69.28
CA MET A 149 -8.13 0.52 70.16
C MET A 149 -8.38 1.55 71.28
N LYS A 150 -9.05 2.65 70.95
CA LYS A 150 -9.47 3.66 71.96
C LYS A 150 -10.52 3.12 72.91
N GLN A 151 -11.51 2.37 72.43
CA GLN A 151 -12.49 1.70 73.30
C GLN A 151 -11.89 0.62 74.19
N ALA A 152 -10.89 -0.11 73.69
CA ALA A 152 -10.19 -1.14 74.46
C ALA A 152 -9.17 -0.61 75.45
N GLY A 153 -8.97 0.73 75.53
CA GLY A 153 -8.01 1.33 76.49
C GLY A 153 -6.55 1.07 76.14
N LEU A 154 -6.27 0.71 74.85
CA LEU A 154 -4.91 0.36 74.39
C LEU A 154 -4.13 1.54 73.85
N THR A 155 -4.74 2.74 73.75
CA THR A 155 -4.07 4.00 73.39
C THR A 155 -4.05 4.93 74.62
N LYS A 156 -2.83 5.29 75.05
CA LYS A 156 -2.62 6.41 75.98
C LYS A 156 -2.78 7.72 75.27
#